data_50b21d965cd2c240e82378b9128aa7f8
#
_entry.id   50b21d965cd2c240e82378b9128aa7f8
#
_cell.length_a   1.000
_cell.length_b   1.000
_cell.length_c   1.000
_cell.angle_alpha   90.00
_cell.angle_beta   90.00
_cell.angle_gamma   90.00
#
_symmetry.space_group_name_H-M   'P 1'
#
loop_
_entity.id
_entity.type
_entity.pdbx_description
1 polymer ?
#
loop_
_entity_poly.entity_id
_entity_poly.type
_entity_poly.pdbx_seq_one_letter_code
_entity_poly.pdbx_strand_id
1 'polypeptide(L)'
;MTRRLRSSKFWLLNRALLVVISISLAGVALAQTAQKRPHAGTEEEPVFQDYRGVKLGWVADEVRKKLGNPANKSDEQDYYEFSDKEKCSVYYDKATRQVTAISVDFIGAGTGVITPQQVFGAEIEAKSDGSKSRLVRYPKAGYWVSYSRTAGDNPIISVTMQKLPQ
;
A
#
# COMPACT_ATOMS: atom_id res chain seq x y z
N MET A 1 69.68 26.48 31.51
CA MET A 1 69.61 27.94 31.82
C MET A 1 68.11 28.24 31.99
N THR A 2 67.66 28.20 33.22
CA THR A 2 67.42 29.33 34.10
C THR A 2 66.48 30.37 33.49
N ARG A 3 65.35 30.74 33.98
CA ARG A 3 64.84 31.05 35.32
C ARG A 3 63.33 31.38 35.16
N ARG A 4 62.44 30.83 35.99
CA ARG A 4 61.88 31.42 37.22
C ARG A 4 61.01 32.64 37.03
N LEU A 5 59.75 32.44 37.44
CA LEU A 5 59.02 32.97 38.59
C LEU A 5 58.45 34.38 38.37
N ARG A 6 57.22 34.69 38.70
CA ARG A 6 56.53 34.84 39.97
C ARG A 6 55.16 35.46 39.65
N SER A 7 54.03 34.92 40.10
CA SER A 7 53.42 35.27 41.39
C SER A 7 52.94 36.72 41.56
N SER A 8 51.64 36.85 41.66
CA SER A 8 50.94 37.48 42.82
C SER A 8 49.50 37.82 42.42
N LYS A 9 48.53 37.17 42.96
CA LYS A 9 47.69 37.59 44.08
C LYS A 9 47.39 39.08 44.14
N PHE A 10 46.09 39.41 44.13
CA PHE A 10 45.38 40.36 44.99
C PHE A 10 44.00 40.55 44.34
N TRP A 11 42.98 40.10 44.89
CA TRP A 11 42.17 40.35 46.09
C TRP A 11 41.24 41.55 45.89
N LEU A 12 39.99 41.21 46.03
CA LEU A 12 38.88 41.90 46.68
C LEU A 12 38.06 42.99 45.98
N LEU A 13 36.85 42.71 46.15
CA LEU A 13 35.65 43.52 46.54
C LEU A 13 34.79 44.12 45.42
N ASN A 14 33.66 43.44 45.31
CA ASN A 14 32.37 44.04 45.73
C ASN A 14 31.69 44.97 44.70
N ARG A 15 30.66 44.55 44.12
CA ARG A 15 29.33 45.13 44.32
C ARG A 15 28.29 44.44 43.42
N ALA A 16 27.28 43.99 44.13
CA ALA A 16 26.04 43.49 43.59
C ALA A 16 25.44 44.44 42.54
N LEU A 17 25.12 43.93 41.38
CA LEU A 17 24.10 44.50 40.53
C LEU A 17 23.22 43.34 40.04
N LEU A 18 22.09 43.19 40.76
CA LEU A 18 20.99 42.34 40.33
C LEU A 18 20.42 42.91 39.03
N VAL A 19 20.81 42.31 37.91
CA VAL A 19 20.06 42.50 36.67
C VAL A 19 19.14 41.28 36.52
N VAL A 20 17.89 41.53 36.83
CA VAL A 20 16.79 40.59 36.57
C VAL A 20 16.61 40.57 35.05
N ILE A 21 17.22 39.61 34.38
CA ILE A 21 16.92 39.34 32.99
C ILE A 21 15.69 38.43 33.00
N SER A 22 14.56 39.03 32.70
CA SER A 22 13.32 38.35 32.38
C SER A 22 13.52 37.60 31.07
N ILE A 23 13.87 36.35 31.12
CA ILE A 23 13.88 35.46 29.93
C ILE A 23 12.43 35.14 29.63
N SER A 24 11.86 35.89 28.68
CA SER A 24 10.60 35.51 28.04
C SER A 24 10.82 34.22 27.28
N LEU A 25 10.39 33.10 27.84
CA LEU A 25 10.27 31.84 27.11
C LEU A 25 9.18 32.03 26.06
N ALA A 26 9.55 32.48 24.87
CA ALA A 26 8.71 32.36 23.69
C ALA A 26 8.61 30.85 23.39
N GLY A 27 7.49 30.27 23.82
CA GLY A 27 7.14 28.90 23.46
C GLY A 27 7.06 28.77 21.95
N VAL A 28 8.06 28.17 21.32
CA VAL A 28 7.97 27.68 19.98
C VAL A 28 6.98 26.51 20.02
N ALA A 29 5.73 26.79 19.72
CA ALA A 29 4.75 25.77 19.42
C ALA A 29 5.24 25.05 18.15
N LEU A 30 5.93 23.92 18.34
CA LEU A 30 6.12 22.95 17.30
C LEU A 30 4.73 22.50 16.86
N ALA A 31 4.24 23.09 15.79
CA ALA A 31 3.12 22.55 15.06
C ALA A 31 3.53 21.13 14.59
N GLN A 32 3.23 20.14 15.40
CA GLN A 32 3.22 18.77 14.97
C GLN A 32 2.15 18.68 13.89
N THR A 33 2.60 18.74 12.64
CA THR A 33 1.78 18.28 11.52
C THR A 33 1.39 16.86 11.87
N ALA A 34 0.16 16.71 12.36
CA ALA A 34 -0.45 15.41 12.58
C ALA A 34 -0.44 14.72 11.23
N GLN A 35 0.59 13.92 11.01
CA GLN A 35 0.63 12.96 9.93
C GLN A 35 -0.62 12.11 10.15
N LYS A 36 -1.65 12.37 9.34
CA LYS A 36 -2.92 11.64 9.35
C LYS A 36 -2.53 10.16 9.14
N ARG A 37 -2.37 9.43 10.26
CA ARG A 37 -2.22 7.97 10.21
C ARG A 37 -3.38 7.48 9.37
N PRO A 38 -3.14 6.60 8.38
CA PRO A 38 -4.24 5.96 7.70
C PRO A 38 -5.17 5.45 8.79
N HIS A 39 -6.44 5.84 8.73
CA HIS A 39 -7.47 5.34 9.63
C HIS A 39 -7.26 3.84 9.77
N ALA A 40 -7.09 3.37 11.02
CA ALA A 40 -7.49 2.03 11.39
C ALA A 40 -9.01 2.01 11.15
N GLY A 41 -9.38 1.81 9.89
CA GLY A 41 -10.76 1.80 9.46
C GLY A 41 -11.46 0.70 10.22
N THR A 42 -12.69 0.95 10.61
CA THR A 42 -13.71 -0.10 10.68
C THR A 42 -13.31 -1.16 9.67
N GLU A 43 -13.08 -2.40 10.15
CA GLU A 43 -12.66 -3.51 9.30
C GLU A 43 -13.76 -3.74 8.27
N GLU A 44 -13.63 -3.04 7.14
CA GLU A 44 -14.56 -3.13 6.03
C GLU A 44 -14.44 -4.53 5.44
N GLU A 45 -15.59 -5.16 5.21
CA GLU A 45 -15.60 -6.38 4.42
C GLU A 45 -15.17 -6.04 2.99
N PRO A 46 -14.35 -6.91 2.36
CA PRO A 46 -13.92 -6.68 1.00
C PRO A 46 -15.10 -6.71 0.02
N VAL A 47 -15.22 -5.71 -0.84
CA VAL A 47 -16.21 -5.68 -1.92
C VAL A 47 -15.82 -6.67 -3.01
N PHE A 48 -14.53 -6.71 -3.38
CA PHE A 48 -13.99 -7.64 -4.38
C PHE A 48 -13.62 -8.96 -3.71
N GLN A 49 -14.48 -9.98 -3.86
CA GLN A 49 -14.35 -11.29 -3.20
C GLN A 49 -14.11 -12.44 -4.19
N ASP A 50 -14.36 -12.21 -5.46
CA ASP A 50 -14.16 -13.20 -6.52
C ASP A 50 -13.92 -12.52 -7.86
N TYR A 51 -13.41 -13.29 -8.80
CA TYR A 51 -13.36 -12.90 -10.21
C TYR A 51 -14.02 -13.98 -11.07
N ARG A 52 -15.06 -13.59 -11.83
CA ARG A 52 -15.89 -14.51 -12.63
C ARG A 52 -16.42 -15.69 -11.81
N GLY A 53 -16.64 -15.50 -10.49
CA GLY A 53 -17.11 -16.49 -9.53
C GLY A 53 -16.01 -17.39 -8.96
N VAL A 54 -14.74 -17.19 -9.33
CA VAL A 54 -13.60 -17.91 -8.75
C VAL A 54 -13.09 -17.15 -7.52
N LYS A 55 -12.88 -17.88 -6.42
CA LYS A 55 -12.46 -17.33 -5.11
C LYS A 55 -11.08 -17.85 -4.71
N LEU A 56 -10.42 -17.12 -3.81
CA LEU A 56 -9.24 -17.64 -3.11
C LEU A 56 -9.59 -18.94 -2.35
N GLY A 57 -8.66 -19.89 -2.36
CA GLY A 57 -8.84 -21.19 -1.71
C GLY A 57 -9.54 -22.25 -2.55
N TRP A 58 -10.11 -21.93 -3.70
CA TRP A 58 -10.62 -22.95 -4.63
C TRP A 58 -9.48 -23.82 -5.14
N VAL A 59 -9.77 -25.10 -5.42
CA VAL A 59 -8.78 -25.99 -6.03
C VAL A 59 -8.73 -25.80 -7.55
N ALA A 60 -7.58 -26.06 -8.15
CA ALA A 60 -7.32 -25.81 -9.57
C ALA A 60 -8.36 -26.42 -10.51
N ASP A 61 -8.87 -27.62 -10.21
CA ASP A 61 -9.86 -28.29 -11.06
C ASP A 61 -11.23 -27.60 -11.03
N GLU A 62 -11.64 -27.03 -9.89
CA GLU A 62 -12.87 -26.21 -9.79
C GLU A 62 -12.71 -24.90 -10.59
N VAL A 63 -11.53 -24.28 -10.54
CA VAL A 63 -11.23 -23.10 -11.34
C VAL A 63 -11.36 -23.40 -12.84
N ARG A 64 -10.75 -24.48 -13.32
CA ARG A 64 -10.80 -24.90 -14.72
C ARG A 64 -12.20 -25.28 -15.14
N LYS A 65 -12.97 -25.93 -14.28
CA LYS A 65 -14.39 -26.21 -14.54
C LYS A 65 -15.20 -24.93 -14.70
N LYS A 66 -14.88 -23.89 -13.94
CA LYS A 66 -15.59 -22.59 -13.97
C LYS A 66 -15.18 -21.71 -15.13
N LEU A 67 -13.87 -21.55 -15.37
CA LEU A 67 -13.32 -20.62 -16.35
C LEU A 67 -13.05 -21.25 -17.72
N GLY A 68 -13.07 -22.58 -17.82
CA GLY A 68 -12.68 -23.32 -19.01
C GLY A 68 -11.17 -23.63 -19.06
N ASN A 69 -10.69 -24.00 -20.24
CA ASN A 69 -9.29 -24.32 -20.43
C ASN A 69 -8.42 -23.06 -20.43
N PRO A 70 -7.37 -22.99 -19.62
CA PRO A 70 -6.42 -21.87 -19.67
C PRO A 70 -5.59 -21.92 -20.96
N ALA A 71 -5.17 -20.76 -21.44
CA ALA A 71 -4.24 -20.61 -22.56
C ALA A 71 -2.84 -21.15 -22.24
N ASN A 72 -2.44 -21.05 -20.95
CA ASN A 72 -1.24 -21.67 -20.42
C ASN A 72 -1.53 -22.26 -19.05
N LYS A 73 -0.99 -23.45 -18.77
CA LYS A 73 -1.28 -24.26 -17.60
C LYS A 73 0.01 -24.77 -16.96
N SER A 74 0.14 -24.57 -15.66
CA SER A 74 1.20 -25.18 -14.85
C SER A 74 0.67 -25.67 -13.50
N ASP A 75 1.56 -26.20 -12.67
CA ASP A 75 1.21 -26.59 -11.30
C ASP A 75 1.01 -25.42 -10.35
N GLU A 76 1.58 -24.26 -10.66
CA GLU A 76 1.56 -23.08 -9.81
C GLU A 76 0.74 -21.93 -10.40
N GLN A 77 0.35 -22.01 -11.70
CA GLN A 77 -0.36 -20.95 -12.37
C GLN A 77 -1.18 -21.46 -13.55
N ASP A 78 -2.37 -20.94 -13.71
CA ASP A 78 -3.15 -20.97 -14.93
C ASP A 78 -3.26 -19.55 -15.49
N TYR A 79 -3.03 -19.39 -16.79
CA TYR A 79 -3.19 -18.16 -17.51
C TYR A 79 -4.33 -18.24 -18.50
N TYR A 80 -5.25 -17.28 -18.42
CA TYR A 80 -6.44 -17.19 -19.26
C TYR A 80 -6.39 -15.94 -20.12
N GLU A 81 -6.76 -16.07 -21.37
CA GLU A 81 -7.02 -14.96 -22.29
C GLU A 81 -8.50 -14.99 -22.66
N PHE A 82 -9.30 -14.13 -21.99
CA PHE A 82 -10.74 -14.05 -22.26
C PHE A 82 -11.03 -13.21 -23.51
N SER A 83 -10.14 -12.27 -23.80
CA SER A 83 -10.13 -11.46 -25.02
C SER A 83 -8.76 -10.81 -25.20
N ASP A 84 -8.57 -10.08 -26.32
CA ASP A 84 -7.37 -9.27 -26.56
C ASP A 84 -7.14 -8.22 -25.44
N LYS A 85 -8.23 -7.86 -24.73
CA LYS A 85 -8.21 -6.80 -23.71
C LYS A 85 -8.36 -7.31 -22.28
N GLU A 86 -8.65 -8.59 -22.06
CA GLU A 86 -8.91 -9.14 -20.73
C GLU A 86 -8.13 -10.42 -20.53
N LYS A 87 -7.20 -10.40 -19.58
CA LYS A 87 -6.30 -11.49 -19.27
C LYS A 87 -6.33 -11.76 -17.77
N CYS A 88 -6.19 -13.03 -17.37
CA CYS A 88 -6.24 -13.41 -15.97
C CYS A 88 -5.18 -14.46 -15.66
N SER A 89 -4.46 -14.24 -14.58
CA SER A 89 -3.55 -15.23 -13.97
C SER A 89 -4.14 -15.72 -12.65
N VAL A 90 -4.28 -17.02 -12.51
CA VAL A 90 -4.69 -17.68 -11.25
C VAL A 90 -3.49 -18.44 -10.72
N TYR A 91 -3.05 -18.09 -9.50
CA TYR A 91 -1.89 -18.68 -8.86
C TYR A 91 -2.33 -19.67 -7.78
N TYR A 92 -1.62 -20.78 -7.69
CA TYR A 92 -1.90 -21.86 -6.79
C TYR A 92 -0.77 -22.10 -5.79
N ASP A 93 -1.12 -22.52 -4.62
CA ASP A 93 -0.17 -23.15 -3.71
C ASP A 93 0.26 -24.50 -4.30
N LYS A 94 1.56 -24.75 -4.34
CA LYS A 94 2.13 -25.94 -4.98
C LYS A 94 1.72 -27.26 -4.32
N ALA A 95 1.59 -27.25 -2.99
CA ALA A 95 1.28 -28.45 -2.22
C ALA A 95 -0.21 -28.77 -2.20
N THR A 96 -1.04 -27.74 -1.99
CA THR A 96 -2.49 -27.90 -1.83
C THR A 96 -3.28 -27.70 -3.12
N ARG A 97 -2.66 -27.11 -4.14
CA ARG A 97 -3.30 -26.73 -5.42
C ARG A 97 -4.45 -25.74 -5.25
N GLN A 98 -4.50 -25.06 -4.12
CA GLN A 98 -5.50 -24.03 -3.84
C GLN A 98 -5.07 -22.67 -4.37
N VAL A 99 -6.05 -21.90 -4.85
CA VAL A 99 -5.85 -20.51 -5.31
C VAL A 99 -5.30 -19.66 -4.18
N THR A 100 -4.13 -19.08 -4.39
CA THR A 100 -3.47 -18.13 -3.48
C THR A 100 -3.58 -16.69 -3.96
N ALA A 101 -3.65 -16.48 -5.30
CA ALA A 101 -3.86 -15.16 -5.87
C ALA A 101 -4.61 -15.26 -7.20
N ILE A 102 -5.32 -14.17 -7.53
CA ILE A 102 -5.95 -13.94 -8.84
C ILE A 102 -5.54 -12.53 -9.26
N SER A 103 -4.95 -12.41 -10.45
CA SER A 103 -4.60 -11.12 -11.05
C SER A 103 -5.27 -10.99 -12.41
N VAL A 104 -5.94 -9.87 -12.62
CA VAL A 104 -6.66 -9.60 -13.85
C VAL A 104 -6.16 -8.31 -14.46
N ASP A 105 -5.85 -8.34 -15.75
CA ASP A 105 -5.42 -7.19 -16.52
C ASP A 105 -6.44 -6.85 -17.61
N PHE A 106 -6.82 -5.57 -17.65
CA PHE A 106 -7.63 -5.00 -18.72
C PHE A 106 -6.78 -4.01 -19.52
N ILE A 107 -6.79 -4.13 -20.83
CA ILE A 107 -6.02 -3.27 -21.74
C ILE A 107 -6.95 -2.25 -22.39
N GLY A 108 -6.65 -0.98 -22.21
CA GLY A 108 -7.45 0.13 -22.72
C GLY A 108 -8.55 0.57 -21.77
N ALA A 109 -9.27 1.62 -22.17
CA ALA A 109 -10.46 2.12 -21.49
C ALA A 109 -11.71 1.63 -22.24
N GLY A 110 -12.83 1.51 -21.55
CA GLY A 110 -14.11 1.19 -22.19
C GLY A 110 -15.07 0.40 -21.30
N THR A 111 -16.13 -0.09 -21.93
CA THR A 111 -17.14 -0.93 -21.26
C THR A 111 -16.55 -2.29 -20.89
N GLY A 112 -16.91 -2.79 -19.71
CA GLY A 112 -16.45 -4.08 -19.19
C GLY A 112 -15.16 -4.02 -18.38
N VAL A 113 -14.47 -2.86 -18.36
CA VAL A 113 -13.29 -2.65 -17.51
C VAL A 113 -13.73 -2.43 -16.09
N ILE A 114 -13.11 -3.14 -15.15
CA ILE A 114 -13.41 -3.03 -13.73
C ILE A 114 -12.99 -1.66 -13.18
N THR A 115 -13.82 -1.07 -12.35
CA THR A 115 -13.60 0.27 -11.77
C THR A 115 -13.20 0.20 -10.31
N PRO A 116 -12.55 1.26 -9.76
CA PRO A 116 -12.27 1.33 -8.31
C PRO A 116 -13.52 1.17 -7.45
N GLN A 117 -14.65 1.73 -7.89
CA GLN A 117 -15.93 1.60 -7.21
C GLN A 117 -16.38 0.13 -7.09
N GLN A 118 -16.17 -0.68 -8.11
CA GLN A 118 -16.49 -2.12 -8.08
C GLN A 118 -15.52 -2.92 -7.22
N VAL A 119 -14.28 -2.45 -7.07
CA VAL A 119 -13.25 -3.14 -6.28
C VAL A 119 -13.29 -2.76 -4.80
N PHE A 120 -13.50 -1.48 -4.49
CA PHE A 120 -13.39 -0.95 -3.12
C PHE A 120 -14.66 -0.29 -2.59
N GLY A 121 -15.72 -0.21 -3.38
CA GLY A 121 -16.91 0.57 -3.02
C GLY A 121 -16.67 2.09 -3.02
N ALA A 122 -15.52 2.56 -3.53
CA ALA A 122 -15.13 3.96 -3.55
C ALA A 122 -14.21 4.26 -4.74
N GLU A 123 -14.23 5.52 -5.17
CA GLU A 123 -13.28 6.01 -6.18
C GLU A 123 -11.87 6.18 -5.61
N ILE A 124 -10.87 6.19 -6.52
CA ILE A 124 -9.47 6.47 -6.21
C ILE A 124 -9.08 7.77 -6.90
N GLU A 125 -8.49 8.68 -6.15
CA GLU A 125 -7.93 9.90 -6.71
C GLU A 125 -6.77 9.59 -7.67
N ALA A 126 -6.75 10.28 -8.81
CA ALA A 126 -5.65 10.17 -9.75
C ALA A 126 -4.41 10.88 -9.19
N LYS A 127 -3.24 10.33 -9.46
CA LYS A 127 -1.96 11.01 -9.23
C LYS A 127 -1.76 12.12 -10.26
N SER A 128 -0.71 12.91 -10.09
CA SER A 128 -0.39 14.03 -11.01
C SER A 128 -0.17 13.61 -12.46
N ASP A 129 0.26 12.38 -12.69
CA ASP A 129 0.44 11.80 -14.03
C ASP A 129 -0.83 11.15 -14.59
N GLY A 130 -1.94 11.19 -13.85
CA GLY A 130 -3.21 10.57 -14.23
C GLY A 130 -3.32 9.08 -13.89
N SER A 131 -2.27 8.46 -13.36
CA SER A 131 -2.34 7.07 -12.89
C SER A 131 -3.15 6.97 -11.58
N LYS A 132 -3.69 5.78 -11.31
CA LYS A 132 -4.41 5.49 -10.06
C LYS A 132 -3.84 4.22 -9.44
N SER A 133 -3.70 4.17 -8.12
CA SER A 133 -3.36 2.93 -7.42
C SER A 133 -3.84 2.94 -5.98
N ARG A 134 -4.34 1.80 -5.53
CA ARG A 134 -4.74 1.56 -4.14
C ARG A 134 -4.51 0.10 -3.79
N LEU A 135 -4.07 -0.17 -2.55
CA LEU A 135 -4.01 -1.49 -1.96
C LEU A 135 -4.70 -1.43 -0.60
N VAL A 136 -5.60 -2.38 -0.35
CA VAL A 136 -6.31 -2.54 0.92
C VAL A 136 -6.08 -3.96 1.43
N ARG A 137 -5.71 -4.07 2.71
CA ARG A 137 -5.57 -5.36 3.39
C ARG A 137 -6.82 -5.61 4.22
N TYR A 138 -7.32 -6.83 4.15
CA TYR A 138 -8.48 -7.31 4.88
C TYR A 138 -8.06 -8.47 5.81
N PRO A 139 -7.47 -8.18 6.98
CA PRO A 139 -6.89 -9.21 7.85
C PRO A 139 -7.91 -10.27 8.29
N LYS A 140 -9.15 -9.87 8.58
CA LYS A 140 -10.23 -10.81 8.94
C LYS A 140 -10.61 -11.74 7.79
N ALA A 141 -10.59 -11.23 6.56
CA ALA A 141 -10.85 -12.03 5.36
C ALA A 141 -9.62 -12.84 4.90
N GLY A 142 -8.43 -12.55 5.46
CA GLY A 142 -7.19 -13.28 5.18
C GLY A 142 -6.52 -12.93 3.85
N TYR A 143 -6.85 -11.81 3.22
CA TYR A 143 -6.26 -11.41 1.94
C TYR A 143 -6.16 -9.89 1.77
N TRP A 144 -5.49 -9.45 0.72
CA TRP A 144 -5.47 -8.07 0.27
C TRP A 144 -5.98 -7.96 -1.16
N VAL A 145 -6.43 -6.76 -1.52
CA VAL A 145 -6.84 -6.40 -2.88
C VAL A 145 -6.08 -5.16 -3.30
N SER A 146 -5.56 -5.16 -4.53
CA SER A 146 -5.00 -3.98 -5.16
C SER A 146 -5.71 -3.66 -6.46
N TYR A 147 -5.70 -2.39 -6.80
CA TYR A 147 -6.11 -1.84 -8.07
C TYR A 147 -5.02 -0.90 -8.55
N SER A 148 -4.67 -1.00 -9.81
CA SER A 148 -3.80 -0.02 -10.47
C SER A 148 -4.32 0.30 -11.88
N ARG A 149 -4.13 1.56 -12.30
CA ARG A 149 -4.38 2.02 -13.65
C ARG A 149 -3.19 2.86 -14.08
N THR A 150 -2.56 2.50 -15.20
CA THR A 150 -1.49 3.31 -15.78
C THR A 150 -2.04 4.64 -16.32
N ALA A 151 -1.16 5.63 -16.47
CA ALA A 151 -1.47 6.88 -17.14
C ALA A 151 -1.69 6.67 -18.67
N GLY A 152 -2.21 7.72 -19.31
CA GLY A 152 -2.37 7.78 -20.77
C GLY A 152 -3.70 7.27 -21.29
N ASP A 153 -3.85 7.31 -22.63
CA ASP A 153 -5.11 7.06 -23.33
C ASP A 153 -5.40 5.56 -23.53
N ASN A 154 -4.38 4.72 -23.46
CA ASN A 154 -4.50 3.27 -23.51
C ASN A 154 -4.01 2.62 -22.21
N PRO A 155 -4.69 2.85 -21.10
CA PRO A 155 -4.22 2.40 -19.79
C PRO A 155 -4.29 0.88 -19.66
N ILE A 156 -3.39 0.33 -18.85
CA ILE A 156 -3.53 -1.02 -18.31
C ILE A 156 -4.15 -0.88 -16.93
N ILE A 157 -5.24 -1.59 -16.69
CA ILE A 157 -5.89 -1.69 -15.39
C ILE A 157 -5.63 -3.09 -14.85
N SER A 158 -4.98 -3.18 -13.70
CA SER A 158 -4.72 -4.45 -13.02
C SER A 158 -5.45 -4.49 -11.69
N VAL A 159 -6.15 -5.59 -11.45
CA VAL A 159 -6.76 -5.90 -10.15
C VAL A 159 -6.20 -7.22 -9.66
N THR A 160 -5.67 -7.22 -8.44
CA THR A 160 -5.13 -8.44 -7.83
C THR A 160 -5.75 -8.63 -6.45
N MET A 161 -6.20 -9.85 -6.17
CA MET A 161 -6.52 -10.31 -4.82
C MET A 161 -5.56 -11.46 -4.47
N GLN A 162 -5.02 -11.43 -3.23
CA GLN A 162 -4.03 -12.42 -2.79
C GLN A 162 -4.15 -12.69 -1.30
N LYS A 163 -4.04 -13.97 -0.92
CA LYS A 163 -3.96 -14.39 0.48
C LYS A 163 -2.82 -13.68 1.20
N LEU A 164 -3.06 -13.30 2.44
CA LEU A 164 -1.99 -12.80 3.31
C LEU A 164 -1.04 -13.96 3.65
N PRO A 165 0.26 -13.70 3.79
CA PRO A 165 1.21 -14.68 4.31
C PRO A 165 0.75 -15.15 5.70
N GLN A 166 0.83 -16.45 5.92
CA GLN A 166 0.62 -17.06 7.24
C GLN A 166 1.91 -17.05 8.02
#